data_93163a2d1bc7881d745d36aaa5cafed2
#
_entry.id   93163a2d1bc7881d745d36aaa5cafed2
#
_cell.length_a   1.000
_cell.length_b   1.000
_cell.length_c   1.000
_cell.angle_alpha   90.00
_cell.angle_beta   90.00
_cell.angle_gamma   90.00
#
_symmetry.space_group_name_H-M   'P 1'
#
loop_
_entity.id
_entity.type
_entity.pdbx_description
1 polymer ?
#
loop_
_entity_poly.entity_id
_entity_poly.type
_entity_poly.pdbx_seq_one_letter_code
_entity_poly.pdbx_strand_id
1 'polypeptide(L)'
;MTSRVYASKKVIADTFFKKLEKDNFNAITISEIVGEANLSRSTFYRYFKNKYSIVQFFIEDLLDAYLLAVDEREIEDFTSLLVIYFEFWKKNKYYLELFKRHNLLDFALDIERKKFLKVLPYSDLPWHHNSSENELFADLIVIGGVWNISLYWLENDFQLEPADLAEEIVKSLSSYENFYIKNPIK
;
A
#
# COMPACT_ATOMS: atom_id res chain seq x y z
N MET A 1 6.22 17.04 -9.34
CA MET A 1 6.52 16.44 -10.66
C MET A 1 5.75 17.21 -11.72
N THR A 2 6.33 17.56 -12.90
CA THR A 2 5.54 18.24 -13.95
C THR A 2 4.49 17.29 -14.53
N SER A 3 3.28 17.80 -14.84
CA SER A 3 2.14 17.02 -15.37
C SER A 3 2.53 16.12 -16.57
N ARG A 4 3.40 16.60 -17.46
CA ARG A 4 3.87 15.85 -18.65
C ARG A 4 4.76 14.64 -18.28
N VAL A 5 5.60 14.77 -17.24
CA VAL A 5 6.46 13.67 -16.75
C VAL A 5 5.60 12.59 -16.12
N TYR A 6 4.63 12.98 -15.30
CA TYR A 6 3.68 12.05 -14.69
C TYR A 6 2.90 11.28 -15.77
N ALA A 7 2.32 11.98 -16.75
CA ALA A 7 1.59 11.35 -17.84
C ALA A 7 2.44 10.31 -18.60
N SER A 8 3.71 10.63 -18.90
CA SER A 8 4.61 9.69 -19.58
C SER A 8 4.93 8.45 -18.72
N LYS A 9 5.15 8.63 -17.42
CA LYS A 9 5.34 7.52 -16.49
C LYS A 9 4.10 6.65 -16.40
N LYS A 10 2.92 7.27 -16.34
CA LYS A 10 1.63 6.58 -16.25
C LYS A 10 1.39 5.70 -17.47
N VAL A 11 1.63 6.21 -18.69
CA VAL A 11 1.52 5.42 -19.93
C VAL A 11 2.41 4.18 -19.89
N ILE A 12 3.66 4.30 -19.43
CA ILE A 12 4.57 3.15 -19.31
C ILE A 12 4.06 2.15 -18.26
N ALA A 13 3.59 2.65 -17.11
CA ALA A 13 3.08 1.81 -16.04
C ALA A 13 1.81 1.07 -16.47
N ASP A 14 0.85 1.76 -17.04
CA ASP A 14 -0.41 1.16 -17.51
C ASP A 14 -0.14 0.08 -18.58
N THR A 15 0.77 0.36 -19.53
CA THR A 15 1.19 -0.63 -20.52
C THR A 15 1.85 -1.86 -19.87
N PHE A 16 2.73 -1.65 -18.90
CA PHE A 16 3.38 -2.73 -18.17
C PHE A 16 2.37 -3.59 -17.40
N PHE A 17 1.45 -2.97 -16.64
CA PHE A 17 0.45 -3.70 -15.86
C PHE A 17 -0.54 -4.46 -16.75
N LYS A 18 -0.93 -3.90 -17.89
CA LYS A 18 -1.76 -4.61 -18.89
C LYS A 18 -1.04 -5.84 -19.46
N LYS A 19 0.28 -5.79 -19.63
CA LYS A 19 1.07 -6.98 -19.99
C LYS A 19 1.17 -7.97 -18.85
N LEU A 20 1.35 -7.49 -17.62
CA LEU A 20 1.47 -8.32 -16.43
C LEU A 20 0.21 -9.17 -16.14
N GLU A 21 -0.95 -8.76 -16.66
CA GLU A 21 -2.17 -9.59 -16.61
C GLU A 21 -2.02 -10.93 -17.34
N LYS A 22 -1.25 -10.94 -18.43
CA LYS A 22 -1.15 -12.06 -19.37
C LYS A 22 0.18 -12.79 -19.29
N ASP A 23 1.24 -12.07 -18.98
CA ASP A 23 2.62 -12.53 -19.08
C ASP A 23 3.27 -12.58 -17.68
N ASN A 24 4.22 -13.49 -17.50
CA ASN A 24 5.01 -13.54 -16.27
C ASN A 24 5.90 -12.30 -16.16
N PHE A 25 6.02 -11.74 -14.93
CA PHE A 25 6.87 -10.58 -14.64
C PHE A 25 8.28 -10.70 -15.23
N ASN A 26 8.91 -11.87 -15.12
CA ASN A 26 10.27 -12.07 -15.61
C ASN A 26 10.35 -12.11 -17.16
N ALA A 27 9.30 -12.59 -17.83
CA ALA A 27 9.24 -12.71 -19.28
C ALA A 27 9.05 -11.36 -19.99
N ILE A 28 8.36 -10.42 -19.38
CA ILE A 28 8.10 -9.09 -19.96
C ILE A 28 9.42 -8.33 -20.14
N THR A 29 9.71 -7.90 -21.37
CA THR A 29 10.91 -7.13 -21.70
C THR A 29 10.62 -5.63 -21.79
N ILE A 30 11.63 -4.80 -21.55
CA ILE A 30 11.51 -3.34 -21.71
C ILE A 30 11.19 -2.99 -23.18
N SER A 31 11.71 -3.74 -24.15
CA SER A 31 11.45 -3.52 -25.56
C SER A 31 9.98 -3.71 -25.93
N GLU A 32 9.30 -4.70 -25.36
CA GLU A 32 7.85 -4.90 -25.52
C GLU A 32 7.04 -3.78 -24.88
N ILE A 33 7.41 -3.37 -23.65
CA ILE A 33 6.72 -2.28 -22.95
C ILE A 33 6.76 -1.00 -23.79
N VAL A 34 7.95 -0.58 -24.24
CA VAL A 34 8.10 0.67 -25.00
C VAL A 34 7.52 0.58 -26.40
N GLY A 35 7.57 -0.60 -27.05
CA GLY A 35 6.93 -0.83 -28.35
C GLY A 35 5.44 -0.66 -28.28
N GLU A 36 4.78 -1.28 -27.28
CA GLU A 36 3.33 -1.17 -27.07
C GLU A 36 2.90 0.22 -26.60
N ALA A 37 3.74 0.90 -25.81
CA ALA A 37 3.52 2.29 -25.37
C ALA A 37 3.81 3.33 -26.46
N ASN A 38 4.30 2.95 -27.64
CA ASN A 38 4.79 3.85 -28.69
C ASN A 38 5.86 4.84 -28.21
N LEU A 39 6.79 4.36 -27.38
CA LEU A 39 7.87 5.15 -26.81
C LEU A 39 9.24 4.58 -27.20
N SER A 40 10.30 5.37 -27.05
CA SER A 40 11.67 4.88 -27.23
C SER A 40 12.24 4.28 -25.95
N ARG A 41 13.23 3.37 -26.09
CA ARG A 41 13.99 2.86 -24.94
C ARG A 41 14.68 3.99 -24.17
N SER A 42 15.15 5.04 -24.84
CA SER A 42 15.75 6.21 -24.18
C SER A 42 14.72 6.97 -23.33
N THR A 43 13.48 7.04 -23.78
CA THR A 43 12.37 7.61 -22.99
C THR A 43 12.08 6.77 -21.74
N PHE A 44 12.10 5.44 -21.86
CA PHE A 44 11.95 4.55 -20.71
C PHE A 44 13.05 4.81 -19.68
N TYR A 45 14.32 4.73 -20.06
CA TYR A 45 15.45 4.87 -19.13
C TYR A 45 15.60 6.29 -18.56
N ARG A 46 14.94 7.28 -19.13
CA ARG A 46 14.82 8.62 -18.53
C ARG A 46 13.95 8.60 -17.27
N TYR A 47 12.96 7.72 -17.19
CA TYR A 47 11.96 7.66 -16.11
C TYR A 47 12.13 6.47 -15.19
N PHE A 48 12.57 5.34 -15.69
CA PHE A 48 12.63 4.06 -14.97
C PHE A 48 13.97 3.36 -15.17
N LYS A 49 14.53 2.83 -14.09
CA LYS A 49 15.78 2.04 -14.16
C LYS A 49 15.54 0.62 -14.66
N ASN A 50 14.42 0.03 -14.24
CA ASN A 50 14.03 -1.35 -14.54
C ASN A 50 12.52 -1.54 -14.29
N LYS A 51 12.01 -2.75 -14.45
CA LYS A 51 10.60 -3.08 -14.21
C LYS A 51 10.15 -2.85 -12.76
N TYR A 52 11.02 -3.12 -11.78
CA TYR A 52 10.69 -2.86 -10.37
C TYR A 52 10.42 -1.37 -10.10
N SER A 53 11.13 -0.47 -10.78
CA SER A 53 10.87 0.96 -10.63
C SER A 53 9.52 1.40 -11.25
N ILE A 54 8.96 0.63 -12.20
CA ILE A 54 7.58 0.84 -12.66
C ILE A 54 6.60 0.40 -11.57
N VAL A 55 6.81 -0.78 -10.98
CA VAL A 55 5.98 -1.30 -9.88
C VAL A 55 6.00 -0.33 -8.70
N GLN A 56 7.19 0.14 -8.32
CA GLN A 56 7.34 1.15 -7.25
C GLN A 56 6.53 2.40 -7.54
N PHE A 57 6.68 2.99 -8.72
CA PHE A 57 5.92 4.19 -9.13
C PHE A 57 4.41 3.96 -9.04
N PHE A 58 3.94 2.79 -9.48
CA PHE A 58 2.53 2.46 -9.47
C PHE A 58 1.98 2.28 -8.04
N ILE A 59 2.73 1.61 -7.16
CA ILE A 59 2.34 1.43 -5.76
C ILE A 59 2.35 2.79 -5.03
N GLU A 60 3.36 3.63 -5.27
CA GLU A 60 3.40 4.98 -4.72
C GLU A 60 2.20 5.82 -5.17
N ASP A 61 1.77 5.70 -6.43
CA ASP A 61 0.58 6.36 -6.99
C ASP A 61 -0.72 5.86 -6.33
N LEU A 62 -0.83 4.54 -6.09
CA LEU A 62 -1.96 3.96 -5.33
C LEU A 62 -1.99 4.48 -3.88
N LEU A 63 -0.85 4.52 -3.22
CA LEU A 63 -0.77 4.99 -1.84
C LEU A 63 -1.04 6.50 -1.73
N ASP A 64 -0.66 7.30 -2.73
CA ASP A 64 -1.03 8.71 -2.79
C ASP A 64 -2.56 8.88 -2.93
N ALA A 65 -3.21 8.03 -3.73
CA ALA A 65 -4.68 8.01 -3.83
C ALA A 65 -5.35 7.56 -2.52
N TYR A 66 -4.76 6.61 -1.79
CA TYR A 66 -5.23 6.23 -0.45
C TYR A 66 -5.13 7.39 0.54
N LEU A 67 -3.99 8.07 0.59
CA LEU A 67 -3.79 9.21 1.50
C LEU A 67 -4.77 10.35 1.20
N LEU A 68 -5.07 10.62 -0.08
CA LEU A 68 -6.12 11.58 -0.44
C LEU A 68 -7.51 11.13 0.07
N ALA A 69 -7.83 9.84 -0.01
CA ALA A 69 -9.09 9.31 0.50
C ALA A 69 -9.18 9.39 2.04
N VAL A 70 -8.04 9.35 2.75
CA VAL A 70 -7.96 9.62 4.19
C VAL A 70 -8.19 11.10 4.48
N ASP A 71 -7.52 12.01 3.74
CA ASP A 71 -7.65 13.46 3.92
C ASP A 71 -9.07 13.99 3.64
N GLU A 72 -9.83 13.30 2.79
CA GLU A 72 -11.21 13.67 2.44
C GLU A 72 -12.25 13.21 3.48
N ARG A 73 -11.85 12.45 4.51
CA ARG A 73 -12.74 11.88 5.52
C ARG A 73 -12.34 12.33 6.92
N GLU A 74 -13.32 12.47 7.80
CA GLU A 74 -13.10 12.66 9.22
C GLU A 74 -12.65 11.35 9.86
N ILE A 75 -11.51 11.36 10.54
CA ILE A 75 -10.95 10.22 11.25
C ILE A 75 -11.21 10.42 12.74
N GLU A 76 -12.23 9.76 13.24
CA GLU A 76 -12.62 9.85 14.65
C GLU A 76 -11.78 8.93 15.55
N ASP A 77 -11.46 7.73 15.05
CA ASP A 77 -10.75 6.68 15.76
C ASP A 77 -9.99 5.73 14.82
N PHE A 78 -9.30 4.77 15.42
CA PHE A 78 -8.54 3.78 14.66
C PHE A 78 -9.43 2.88 13.79
N THR A 79 -10.67 2.61 14.22
CA THR A 79 -11.62 1.81 13.42
C THR A 79 -11.96 2.51 12.12
N SER A 80 -12.25 3.81 12.15
CA SER A 80 -12.56 4.61 10.96
C SER A 80 -11.41 4.63 9.96
N LEU A 81 -10.16 4.71 10.43
CA LEU A 81 -8.97 4.61 9.56
C LEU A 81 -8.84 3.23 8.91
N LEU A 82 -9.07 2.15 9.67
CA LEU A 82 -9.04 0.79 9.14
C LEU A 82 -10.14 0.55 8.10
N VAL A 83 -11.34 1.08 8.31
CA VAL A 83 -12.43 1.01 7.32
C VAL A 83 -11.98 1.63 6.00
N ILE A 84 -11.43 2.84 6.03
CA ILE A 84 -10.93 3.52 4.82
C ILE A 84 -9.85 2.68 4.13
N TYR A 85 -8.93 2.11 4.90
CA TYR A 85 -7.85 1.27 4.38
C TYR A 85 -8.38 0.02 3.68
N PHE A 86 -9.28 -0.72 4.32
CA PHE A 86 -9.83 -1.95 3.74
C PHE A 86 -10.81 -1.68 2.60
N GLU A 87 -11.59 -0.59 2.64
CA GLU A 87 -12.40 -0.16 1.48
C GLU A 87 -11.52 0.15 0.27
N PHE A 88 -10.43 0.87 0.49
CA PHE A 88 -9.49 1.20 -0.57
C PHE A 88 -8.88 -0.06 -1.20
N TRP A 89 -8.39 -1.00 -0.40
CA TRP A 89 -7.81 -2.23 -0.91
C TRP A 89 -8.86 -3.18 -1.50
N LYS A 90 -10.08 -3.22 -0.97
CA LYS A 90 -11.19 -3.98 -1.60
C LYS A 90 -11.50 -3.46 -3.00
N LYS A 91 -11.54 -2.14 -3.17
CA LYS A 91 -11.71 -1.51 -4.48
C LYS A 91 -10.55 -1.82 -5.43
N ASN A 92 -9.35 -1.97 -4.90
CA ASN A 92 -8.11 -2.24 -5.64
C ASN A 92 -7.64 -3.70 -5.53
N LYS A 93 -8.51 -4.64 -5.11
CA LYS A 93 -8.17 -6.05 -4.87
C LYS A 93 -7.48 -6.72 -6.06
N TYR A 94 -7.85 -6.34 -7.25
CA TYR A 94 -7.23 -6.82 -8.49
C TYR A 94 -5.70 -6.65 -8.48
N TYR A 95 -5.19 -5.54 -7.98
CA TYR A 95 -3.74 -5.31 -7.91
C TYR A 95 -3.06 -6.15 -6.81
N LEU A 96 -3.72 -6.39 -5.68
CA LEU A 96 -3.21 -7.32 -4.66
C LEU A 96 -3.11 -8.75 -5.20
N GLU A 97 -4.15 -9.21 -5.93
CA GLU A 97 -4.15 -10.51 -6.60
C GLU A 97 -3.03 -10.61 -7.64
N LEU A 98 -2.81 -9.54 -8.41
CA LEU A 98 -1.75 -9.45 -9.41
C LEU A 98 -0.36 -9.48 -8.76
N PHE A 99 -0.16 -8.73 -7.66
CA PHE A 99 1.09 -8.74 -6.90
C PHE A 99 1.36 -10.13 -6.30
N LYS A 100 0.34 -10.81 -5.75
CA LYS A 100 0.45 -12.19 -5.26
C LYS A 100 0.90 -13.13 -6.36
N ARG A 101 0.25 -13.10 -7.53
CA ARG A 101 0.55 -13.95 -8.70
C ARG A 101 2.00 -13.82 -9.16
N HIS A 102 2.59 -12.63 -9.04
CA HIS A 102 3.94 -12.34 -9.52
C HIS A 102 5.01 -12.23 -8.44
N ASN A 103 4.70 -12.64 -7.19
CA ASN A 103 5.59 -12.56 -6.02
C ASN A 103 6.11 -11.14 -5.75
N LEU A 104 5.22 -10.16 -5.84
CA LEU A 104 5.51 -8.74 -5.63
C LEU A 104 4.97 -8.18 -4.30
N LEU A 105 4.31 -9.02 -3.48
CA LEU A 105 3.70 -8.59 -2.21
C LEU A 105 4.72 -8.05 -1.22
N ASP A 106 5.85 -8.72 -1.03
CA ASP A 106 6.91 -8.25 -0.12
C ASP A 106 7.51 -6.91 -0.59
N PHE A 107 7.63 -6.74 -1.91
CA PHE A 107 8.08 -5.49 -2.49
C PHE A 107 7.05 -4.37 -2.28
N ALA A 108 5.76 -4.67 -2.39
CA ALA A 108 4.68 -3.74 -2.12
C ALA A 108 4.66 -3.30 -0.65
N LEU A 109 4.80 -4.25 0.30
CA LEU A 109 4.92 -3.96 1.72
C LEU A 109 6.09 -3.03 2.04
N ASP A 110 7.26 -3.27 1.44
CA ASP A 110 8.44 -2.41 1.69
C ASP A 110 8.19 -0.97 1.24
N ILE A 111 7.49 -0.76 0.12
CA ILE A 111 7.12 0.57 -0.38
C ILE A 111 6.08 1.20 0.54
N GLU A 112 5.02 0.48 0.91
CA GLU A 112 3.96 0.95 1.80
C GLU A 112 4.52 1.37 3.14
N ARG A 113 5.32 0.51 3.77
CA ARG A 113 5.99 0.79 5.04
C ARG A 113 6.85 2.06 4.96
N LYS A 114 7.68 2.20 3.91
CA LYS A 114 8.51 3.39 3.72
C LYS A 114 7.70 4.65 3.50
N LYS A 115 6.55 4.55 2.84
CA LYS A 115 5.64 5.67 2.61
C LYS A 115 4.98 6.10 3.91
N PHE A 116 4.38 5.17 4.64
CA PHE A 116 3.67 5.47 5.89
C PHE A 116 4.60 5.99 6.98
N LEU A 117 5.79 5.43 7.15
CA LEU A 117 6.78 5.96 8.10
C LEU A 117 7.25 7.39 7.81
N LYS A 118 7.01 7.91 6.60
CA LYS A 118 7.28 9.33 6.28
C LYS A 118 6.09 10.23 6.53
N VAL A 119 4.87 9.69 6.51
CA VAL A 119 3.62 10.47 6.59
C VAL A 119 3.09 10.46 8.01
N LEU A 120 3.04 9.30 8.67
CA LEU A 120 2.45 9.12 10.00
C LEU A 120 2.99 10.09 11.06
N PRO A 121 4.31 10.35 11.17
CA PRO A 121 4.82 11.28 12.19
C PRO A 121 4.32 12.73 12.05
N TYR A 122 3.72 13.07 10.92
CA TYR A 122 3.20 14.41 10.63
C TYR A 122 1.68 14.39 10.41
N SER A 123 1.02 13.27 10.73
CA SER A 123 -0.43 13.13 10.58
C SER A 123 -1.16 13.70 11.80
N ASP A 124 -2.32 14.31 11.54
CA ASP A 124 -3.23 14.82 12.59
C ASP A 124 -4.17 13.71 13.10
N LEU A 125 -3.67 12.48 13.24
CA LEU A 125 -4.46 11.37 13.77
C LEU A 125 -4.71 11.55 15.26
N PRO A 126 -5.92 11.27 15.78
CA PRO A 126 -6.32 11.54 17.18
C PRO A 126 -5.43 10.88 18.25
N TRP A 127 -4.72 9.83 17.90
CA TRP A 127 -3.81 9.09 18.78
C TRP A 127 -2.32 9.38 18.54
N HIS A 128 -1.98 10.19 17.54
CA HIS A 128 -0.62 10.66 17.29
C HIS A 128 -0.36 11.97 18.04
N HIS A 129 0.61 11.96 18.94
CA HIS A 129 0.90 13.10 19.83
C HIS A 129 2.33 13.64 19.69
N ASN A 130 2.84 13.80 18.47
CA ASN A 130 4.17 14.32 18.15
C ASN A 130 5.33 13.34 18.40
N SER A 131 5.72 12.62 17.38
CA SER A 131 7.06 12.03 17.10
C SER A 131 7.87 11.57 18.32
N SER A 132 7.32 10.71 19.18
CA SER A 132 8.12 9.98 20.15
C SER A 132 8.68 8.70 19.53
N GLU A 133 9.85 8.21 19.99
CA GLU A 133 10.39 6.92 19.57
C GLU A 133 9.39 5.77 19.82
N ASN A 134 8.49 5.92 20.79
CA ASN A 134 7.44 4.95 21.09
C ASN A 134 6.37 4.87 19.99
N GLU A 135 6.06 5.99 19.34
CA GLU A 135 5.10 6.01 18.21
C GLU A 135 5.65 5.26 17.02
N LEU A 136 6.94 5.36 16.71
CA LEU A 136 7.58 4.60 15.63
C LEU A 136 7.35 3.08 15.76
N PHE A 137 7.51 2.53 16.98
CA PHE A 137 7.28 1.10 17.20
C PHE A 137 5.80 0.73 17.09
N ALA A 138 4.89 1.59 17.55
CA ALA A 138 3.47 1.42 17.38
C ALA A 138 3.09 1.43 15.90
N ASP A 139 3.59 2.38 15.13
CA ASP A 139 3.37 2.47 13.67
C ASP A 139 3.87 1.22 12.94
N LEU A 140 5.06 0.74 13.29
CA LEU A 140 5.62 -0.48 12.70
C LEU A 140 4.76 -1.71 13.00
N ILE A 141 4.23 -1.83 14.22
CA ILE A 141 3.32 -2.92 14.60
C ILE A 141 2.01 -2.80 13.81
N VAL A 142 1.44 -1.61 13.74
CA VAL A 142 0.19 -1.36 13.01
C VAL A 142 0.38 -1.64 11.51
N ILE A 143 1.38 -1.07 10.87
CA ILE A 143 1.64 -1.30 9.43
C ILE A 143 1.85 -2.79 9.16
N GLY A 144 2.69 -3.46 9.94
CA GLY A 144 2.96 -4.89 9.77
C GLY A 144 1.75 -5.77 10.08
N GLY A 145 1.00 -5.46 11.14
CA GLY A 145 -0.20 -6.19 11.53
C GLY A 145 -1.33 -6.04 10.50
N VAL A 146 -1.64 -4.82 10.10
CA VAL A 146 -2.65 -4.53 9.08
C VAL A 146 -2.31 -5.16 7.74
N TRP A 147 -1.03 -5.13 7.33
CA TRP A 147 -0.58 -5.84 6.14
C TRP A 147 -0.81 -7.35 6.22
N ASN A 148 -0.43 -8.00 7.33
CA ASN A 148 -0.66 -9.43 7.51
C ASN A 148 -2.16 -9.78 7.48
N ILE A 149 -3.02 -8.94 8.07
CA ILE A 149 -4.46 -9.10 8.00
C ILE A 149 -4.96 -8.95 6.56
N SER A 150 -4.41 -8.01 5.79
CA SER A 150 -4.74 -7.82 4.38
C SER A 150 -4.38 -9.06 3.54
N LEU A 151 -3.24 -9.70 3.81
CA LEU A 151 -2.86 -10.96 3.16
C LEU A 151 -3.81 -12.10 3.51
N TYR A 152 -4.16 -12.23 4.81
CA TYR A 152 -5.14 -13.22 5.25
C TYR A 152 -6.50 -12.98 4.58
N TRP A 153 -6.95 -11.75 4.50
CA TRP A 153 -8.20 -11.35 3.86
C TRP A 153 -8.20 -11.64 2.35
N LEU A 154 -7.09 -11.35 1.66
CA LEU A 154 -6.85 -11.72 0.26
C LEU A 154 -6.89 -13.25 0.06
N GLU A 155 -6.32 -14.04 0.99
CA GLU A 155 -6.31 -15.51 0.93
C GLU A 155 -7.68 -16.13 1.17
N ASN A 156 -8.57 -15.42 1.85
CA ASN A 156 -9.96 -15.79 2.11
C ASN A 156 -10.95 -15.04 1.20
N ASP A 157 -10.54 -14.69 -0.01
CA ASP A 157 -11.40 -14.11 -1.06
C ASP A 157 -12.18 -12.87 -0.63
N PHE A 158 -11.63 -12.06 0.29
CA PHE A 158 -12.24 -10.83 0.79
C PHE A 158 -13.65 -11.04 1.39
N GLN A 159 -13.88 -12.15 2.09
CA GLN A 159 -15.21 -12.57 2.57
C GLN A 159 -15.84 -11.58 3.55
N LEU A 160 -15.06 -10.96 4.44
CA LEU A 160 -15.57 -9.94 5.33
C LEU A 160 -15.71 -8.59 4.62
N GLU A 161 -16.76 -7.85 4.96
CA GLU A 161 -16.85 -6.45 4.54
C GLU A 161 -15.81 -5.60 5.29
N PRO A 162 -15.32 -4.50 4.69
CA PRO A 162 -14.30 -3.64 5.31
C PRO A 162 -14.64 -3.17 6.71
N ALA A 163 -15.89 -2.78 6.96
CA ALA A 163 -16.34 -2.33 8.27
C ALA A 163 -16.32 -3.48 9.30
N ASP A 164 -16.85 -4.64 8.94
CA ASP A 164 -16.87 -5.82 9.82
C ASP A 164 -15.44 -6.27 10.16
N LEU A 165 -14.53 -6.25 9.17
CA LEU A 165 -13.14 -6.58 9.38
C LEU A 165 -12.45 -5.60 10.33
N ALA A 166 -12.68 -4.29 10.16
CA ALA A 166 -12.12 -3.27 11.02
C ALA A 166 -12.62 -3.44 12.49
N GLU A 167 -13.92 -3.68 12.68
CA GLU A 167 -14.50 -3.92 14.00
C GLU A 167 -13.91 -5.18 14.67
N GLU A 168 -13.78 -6.29 13.93
CA GLU A 168 -13.22 -7.53 14.48
C GLU A 168 -11.73 -7.38 14.85
N ILE A 169 -10.96 -6.57 14.10
CA ILE A 169 -9.57 -6.25 14.45
C ILE A 169 -9.53 -5.50 15.78
N VAL A 170 -10.29 -4.42 15.92
CA VAL A 170 -10.28 -3.58 17.14
C VAL A 170 -10.78 -4.37 18.33
N LYS A 171 -11.84 -5.17 18.18
CA LYS A 171 -12.36 -6.06 19.20
C LYS A 171 -11.33 -7.11 19.63
N SER A 172 -10.62 -7.69 18.68
CA SER A 172 -9.55 -8.65 18.96
C SER A 172 -8.41 -8.00 19.74
N LEU A 173 -7.96 -6.81 19.35
CA LEU A 173 -6.95 -6.05 20.08
C LEU A 173 -7.39 -5.71 21.51
N SER A 174 -8.65 -5.31 21.69
CA SER A 174 -9.22 -4.98 23.00
C SER A 174 -9.30 -6.19 23.94
N SER A 175 -9.47 -7.39 23.40
CA SER A 175 -9.51 -8.62 24.22
C SER A 175 -8.13 -9.07 24.74
N TYR A 176 -7.03 -8.48 24.24
CA TYR A 176 -5.66 -8.72 24.74
C TYR A 176 -5.30 -7.80 25.92
N GLU A 177 -6.23 -7.50 26.86
CA GLU A 177 -5.95 -6.67 28.05
C GLU A 177 -4.73 -7.14 28.88
N ASN A 178 -4.40 -8.43 28.84
CA ASN A 178 -3.23 -9.01 29.49
C ASN A 178 -1.92 -8.83 28.73
N PHE A 179 -1.95 -8.29 27.51
CA PHE A 179 -0.74 -7.96 26.74
C PHE A 179 -0.05 -6.70 27.28
N TYR A 180 -0.80 -5.87 28.02
CA TYR A 180 -0.21 -4.73 28.74
C TYR A 180 0.50 -5.27 29.98
N ILE A 181 1.82 -5.13 30.00
CA ILE A 181 2.65 -5.41 31.18
C ILE A 181 2.13 -4.54 32.32
N LYS A 182 1.48 -5.17 33.33
CA LYS A 182 0.86 -4.48 34.47
C LYS A 182 1.87 -3.71 35.34
N ASN A 183 3.19 -3.90 35.12
CA ASN A 183 4.23 -3.16 35.79
C ASN A 183 5.19 -2.57 34.76
N PRO A 184 5.27 -1.25 34.59
CA PRO A 184 6.37 -0.67 33.87
C PRO A 184 7.68 -1.11 34.55
N ILE A 185 8.59 -1.65 33.76
CA ILE A 185 9.96 -1.92 34.22
C ILE A 185 10.49 -0.60 34.77
N LYS A 186 10.82 -0.60 36.09
CA LYS A 186 11.39 0.57 36.77
C LYS A 186 12.81 0.84 36.27
#